data_fef40d0546dd5aa3cfa3dc89e94b9c9d
#
_entry.id   fef40d0546dd5aa3cfa3dc89e94b9c9d
#
_cell.length_a   1.000
_cell.length_b   1.000
_cell.length_c   1.000
_cell.angle_alpha   90.00
_cell.angle_beta   90.00
_cell.angle_gamma   90.00
#
_symmetry.space_group_name_H-M   'P 1'
#
loop_
_entity.id
_entity.type
_entity.pdbx_description
1 polymer ?
#
loop_
_entity_poly.entity_id
_entity_poly.type
_entity_poly.pdbx_seq_one_letter_code
_entity_poly.pdbx_strand_id
1 'polypeptide(L)'
;IKSSAASDVYKRQLYIRMKTLMEETLNNQADWVLFESYFNSTHQNFMDRLRQRYSDLTTGDLRICCLLRMNLSTKEIASLMNVSVRAIELRRYRLRKRLELEGDTNLVDFLMNF
;
A
#
# COMPACT_ATOMS: atom_id res chain seq x y z
N ILE A 1 14.79 -9.83 16.20
CA ILE A 1 14.88 -10.91 15.23
C ILE A 1 13.55 -11.64 15.13
N LYS A 2 13.04 -12.08 16.26
CA LYS A 2 11.77 -12.79 16.29
C LYS A 2 10.62 -11.90 15.85
N SER A 3 10.69 -10.61 16.16
CA SER A 3 9.67 -9.66 15.73
C SER A 3 9.69 -9.48 14.21
N SER A 4 10.86 -9.59 13.57
CA SER A 4 10.95 -9.52 12.12
C SER A 4 10.25 -10.71 11.47
N ALA A 5 10.49 -11.93 11.96
CA ALA A 5 9.83 -13.12 11.43
C ALA A 5 8.34 -13.08 11.68
N ALA A 6 7.92 -12.66 12.89
CA ALA A 6 6.49 -12.51 13.19
C ALA A 6 5.84 -11.46 12.30
N SER A 7 6.54 -10.36 12.04
CA SER A 7 6.04 -9.31 11.14
C SER A 7 5.85 -9.84 9.72
N ASP A 8 6.78 -10.66 9.23
CA ASP A 8 6.68 -11.23 7.89
C ASP A 8 5.50 -12.19 7.78
N VAL A 9 5.27 -13.02 8.80
CA VAL A 9 4.12 -13.93 8.85
C VAL A 9 2.83 -13.13 8.85
N TYR A 10 2.75 -12.08 9.68
CA TYR A 10 1.59 -11.21 9.76
C TYR A 10 1.29 -10.56 8.39
N LYS A 11 2.31 -10.02 7.75
CA LYS A 11 2.15 -9.39 6.43
C LYS A 11 1.63 -10.38 5.39
N ARG A 12 2.18 -11.59 5.38
CA ARG A 12 1.75 -12.61 4.44
C ARG A 12 0.31 -13.03 4.67
N GLN A 13 -0.09 -13.21 5.93
CA GLN A 13 -1.45 -13.56 6.26
C GLN A 13 -2.42 -12.47 5.88
N LEU A 14 -2.06 -11.22 6.13
CA LEU A 14 -2.90 -10.08 5.77
C LEU A 14 -3.05 -9.98 4.25
N TYR A 15 -1.97 -10.19 3.53
CA TYR A 15 -2.01 -10.19 2.06
C TYR A 15 -2.96 -11.28 1.55
N ILE A 16 -2.87 -12.49 2.09
CA ILE A 16 -3.71 -13.61 1.67
C ILE A 16 -5.18 -13.28 1.91
N ARG A 17 -5.51 -12.75 3.09
CA ARG A 17 -6.88 -12.35 3.42
C ARG A 17 -7.41 -11.30 2.48
N MET A 18 -6.62 -10.28 2.21
CA MET A 18 -7.00 -9.21 1.29
C MET A 18 -7.23 -9.75 -0.11
N LYS A 19 -6.33 -10.61 -0.58
CA LYS A 19 -6.45 -11.18 -1.91
C LYS A 19 -7.73 -12.00 -2.04
N THR A 20 -8.02 -12.85 -1.06
CA THR A 20 -9.23 -13.65 -1.05
C THR A 20 -10.47 -12.77 -1.09
N LEU A 21 -10.52 -11.76 -0.24
CA LEU A 21 -11.65 -10.84 -0.16
C LEU A 21 -11.85 -10.10 -1.49
N MET A 22 -10.80 -9.60 -2.08
CA MET A 22 -10.84 -8.88 -3.35
C MET A 22 -11.30 -9.77 -4.50
N GLU A 23 -10.82 -11.01 -4.53
CA GLU A 23 -11.22 -11.97 -5.56
C GLU A 23 -12.70 -12.33 -5.46
N GLU A 24 -13.22 -12.47 -4.25
CA GLU A 24 -14.62 -12.81 -4.02
C GLU A 24 -15.56 -11.66 -4.39
N THR A 25 -15.14 -10.43 -4.18
CA THR A 25 -16.01 -9.27 -4.33
C THR A 25 -15.70 -8.43 -5.55
N LEU A 26 -14.72 -8.84 -6.36
CA LEU A 26 -14.36 -8.19 -7.61
C LEU A 26 -13.96 -6.71 -7.43
N ASN A 27 -13.11 -6.46 -6.47
CA ASN A 27 -12.60 -5.10 -6.19
C ASN A 27 -13.71 -4.13 -5.78
N ASN A 28 -14.67 -4.61 -5.02
CA ASN A 28 -15.74 -3.79 -4.51
C ASN A 28 -15.19 -2.59 -3.73
N GLN A 29 -15.73 -1.41 -4.00
CA GLN A 29 -15.32 -0.19 -3.31
C GLN A 29 -15.50 -0.31 -1.80
N ALA A 30 -16.56 -0.98 -1.34
CA ALA A 30 -16.80 -1.17 0.09
C ALA A 30 -15.68 -1.95 0.78
N ASP A 31 -15.08 -2.93 0.07
CA ASP A 31 -13.98 -3.71 0.63
C ASP A 31 -12.72 -2.87 0.79
N TRP A 32 -12.46 -1.97 -0.16
CA TRP A 32 -11.35 -1.04 -0.04
C TRP A 32 -11.55 -0.11 1.15
N VAL A 33 -12.77 0.39 1.36
CA VAL A 33 -13.09 1.25 2.50
C VAL A 33 -12.83 0.52 3.82
N LEU A 34 -13.26 -0.73 3.91
CA LEU A 34 -13.02 -1.55 5.10
C LEU A 34 -11.52 -1.76 5.34
N PHE A 35 -10.79 -2.09 4.28
CA PHE A 35 -9.35 -2.28 4.37
C PHE A 35 -8.67 -0.99 4.85
N GLU A 36 -9.03 0.14 4.25
CA GLU A 36 -8.42 1.42 4.59
C GLU A 36 -8.67 1.77 6.06
N SER A 37 -9.88 1.54 6.53
CA SER A 37 -10.24 1.78 7.92
C SER A 37 -9.42 0.91 8.87
N TYR A 38 -9.31 -0.38 8.55
CA TYR A 38 -8.51 -1.31 9.34
C TYR A 38 -7.04 -0.92 9.33
N PHE A 39 -6.51 -0.59 8.16
CA PHE A 39 -5.11 -0.22 8.01
C PHE A 39 -4.79 1.03 8.84
N ASN A 40 -5.66 2.05 8.77
CA ASN A 40 -5.49 3.26 9.56
C ASN A 40 -5.47 2.96 11.06
N SER A 41 -6.39 2.12 11.51
CA SER A 41 -6.48 1.81 12.94
C SER A 41 -5.27 1.04 13.46
N THR A 42 -4.62 0.27 12.60
CA THR A 42 -3.46 -0.55 12.98
C THR A 42 -2.11 0.12 12.69
N HIS A 43 -2.11 1.21 11.93
CA HIS A 43 -0.87 1.89 11.52
C HIS A 43 -0.86 3.37 11.87
N GLN A 44 -1.46 3.72 13.00
CA GLN A 44 -1.40 5.08 13.56
C GLN A 44 -1.89 6.14 12.58
N ASN A 45 -3.01 5.88 11.92
CA ASN A 45 -3.63 6.78 10.96
C ASN A 45 -2.71 7.15 9.80
N PHE A 46 -1.94 6.20 9.33
CA PHE A 46 -0.95 6.40 8.27
C PHE A 46 -1.53 7.11 7.05
N MET A 47 -2.69 6.66 6.56
CA MET A 47 -3.28 7.26 5.36
C MET A 47 -3.69 8.71 5.59
N ASP A 48 -4.26 9.00 6.75
CA ASP A 48 -4.69 10.36 7.07
C ASP A 48 -3.49 11.28 7.20
N ARG A 49 -2.42 10.84 7.86
CA ARG A 49 -1.20 11.63 7.99
C ARG A 49 -0.57 11.89 6.62
N LEU A 50 -0.54 10.87 5.77
CA LEU A 50 0.03 10.99 4.44
C LEU A 50 -0.78 11.97 3.58
N ARG A 51 -2.12 11.87 3.66
CA ARG A 51 -3.01 12.77 2.93
C ARG A 51 -2.85 14.23 3.38
N GLN A 52 -2.67 14.43 4.67
CA GLN A 52 -2.45 15.78 5.21
C GLN A 52 -1.13 16.38 4.73
N ARG A 53 -0.10 15.55 4.68
CA ARG A 53 1.23 16.03 4.30
C ARG A 53 1.36 16.23 2.78
N TYR A 54 0.67 15.40 2.00
CA TYR A 54 0.75 15.41 0.53
C TYR A 54 -0.66 15.41 -0.04
N SER A 55 -1.23 16.60 -0.13
CA SER A 55 -2.64 16.76 -0.53
C SER A 55 -2.91 16.38 -1.99
N ASP A 56 -1.86 16.28 -2.81
CA ASP A 56 -2.00 15.93 -4.23
C ASP A 56 -2.19 14.44 -4.47
N LEU A 57 -2.04 13.61 -3.44
CA LEU A 57 -2.17 12.17 -3.59
C LEU A 57 -3.62 11.78 -3.87
N THR A 58 -3.82 10.97 -4.89
CA THR A 58 -5.14 10.43 -5.22
C THR A 58 -5.47 9.25 -4.30
N THR A 59 -6.74 8.83 -4.31
CA THR A 59 -7.14 7.63 -3.58
C THR A 59 -6.32 6.42 -4.03
N GLY A 60 -6.08 6.29 -5.33
CA GLY A 60 -5.25 5.21 -5.85
C GLY A 60 -3.81 5.27 -5.34
N ASP A 61 -3.25 6.47 -5.26
CA ASP A 61 -1.90 6.65 -4.70
C ASP A 61 -1.84 6.21 -3.24
N LEU A 62 -2.84 6.58 -2.46
CA LEU A 62 -2.88 6.21 -1.04
C LEU A 62 -2.98 4.71 -0.85
N ARG A 63 -3.77 4.04 -1.68
CA ARG A 63 -3.88 2.59 -1.64
C ARG A 63 -2.56 1.91 -1.95
N ILE A 64 -1.86 2.39 -2.97
CA ILE A 64 -0.54 1.87 -3.31
C ILE A 64 0.44 2.10 -2.17
N CYS A 65 0.40 3.26 -1.53
CA CYS A 65 1.24 3.55 -0.37
C CYS A 65 1.01 2.56 0.75
N CYS A 66 -0.25 2.23 1.05
CA CYS A 66 -0.57 1.25 2.07
C CYS A 66 0.01 -0.12 1.73
N LEU A 67 -0.16 -0.56 0.49
CA LEU A 67 0.32 -1.87 0.06
C LEU A 67 1.85 -1.93 0.05
N LEU A 68 2.50 -0.85 -0.34
CA LEU A 68 3.97 -0.75 -0.27
C LEU A 68 4.45 -0.77 1.19
N ARG A 69 3.73 -0.08 2.08
CA ARG A 69 4.05 -0.08 3.49
C ARG A 69 3.97 -1.49 4.09
N MET A 70 3.11 -2.33 3.55
CA MET A 70 3.01 -3.74 3.93
C MET A 70 4.10 -4.58 3.29
N ASN A 71 5.01 -3.96 2.56
CA ASN A 71 6.12 -4.61 1.88
C ASN A 71 5.68 -5.60 0.80
N LEU A 72 4.58 -5.29 0.12
CA LEU A 72 4.15 -6.09 -1.02
C LEU A 72 4.96 -5.72 -2.24
N SER A 73 5.23 -6.71 -3.07
CA SER A 73 5.95 -6.50 -4.33
C SER A 73 5.05 -5.81 -5.36
N THR A 74 5.67 -5.22 -6.38
CA THR A 74 4.92 -4.63 -7.49
C THR A 74 3.96 -5.64 -8.11
N LYS A 75 4.40 -6.87 -8.25
CA LYS A 75 3.60 -7.95 -8.83
C LYS A 75 2.39 -8.27 -7.95
N GLU A 76 2.58 -8.33 -6.64
CA GLU A 76 1.50 -8.58 -5.70
C GLU A 76 0.48 -7.44 -5.70
N ILE A 77 0.97 -6.22 -5.74
CA ILE A 77 0.09 -5.04 -5.79
C ILE A 77 -0.73 -5.04 -7.07
N ALA A 78 -0.10 -5.35 -8.20
CA ALA A 78 -0.79 -5.43 -9.48
C ALA A 78 -1.92 -6.44 -9.44
N SER A 79 -1.66 -7.60 -8.84
CA SER A 79 -2.66 -8.64 -8.68
C SER A 79 -3.84 -8.18 -7.82
N LEU A 80 -3.55 -7.55 -6.68
CA LEU A 80 -4.61 -7.06 -5.79
C LEU A 80 -5.45 -5.97 -6.41
N MET A 81 -4.84 -5.09 -7.18
CA MET A 81 -5.54 -3.96 -7.79
C MET A 81 -6.12 -4.31 -9.16
N ASN A 82 -5.89 -5.54 -9.61
CA ASN A 82 -6.38 -6.02 -10.90
C ASN A 82 -5.93 -5.15 -12.07
N VAL A 83 -4.65 -4.81 -12.06
CA VAL A 83 -4.01 -4.04 -13.14
C VAL A 83 -2.70 -4.72 -13.52
N SER A 84 -2.06 -4.25 -14.59
CA SER A 84 -0.80 -4.81 -15.03
C SER A 84 0.36 -4.39 -14.12
N VAL A 85 1.42 -5.18 -14.13
CA VAL A 85 2.66 -4.83 -13.42
C VAL A 85 3.20 -3.51 -13.95
N ARG A 86 3.14 -3.31 -15.25
CA ARG A 86 3.59 -2.07 -15.88
C ARG A 86 2.84 -0.86 -15.35
N ALA A 87 1.52 -1.00 -15.14
CA ALA A 87 0.71 0.09 -14.61
C ALA A 87 1.17 0.47 -13.19
N ILE A 88 1.50 -0.52 -12.36
CA ILE A 88 1.99 -0.24 -11.01
C ILE A 88 3.37 0.40 -11.05
N GLU A 89 4.26 -0.07 -11.93
CA GLU A 89 5.58 0.55 -12.09
C GLU A 89 5.46 2.03 -12.43
N LEU A 90 4.55 2.36 -13.35
CA LEU A 90 4.34 3.74 -13.75
C LEU A 90 3.76 4.57 -12.60
N ARG A 91 2.82 4.00 -11.84
CA ARG A 91 2.25 4.69 -10.68
C ARG A 91 3.29 4.92 -9.60
N ARG A 92 4.18 3.96 -9.37
CA ARG A 92 5.28 4.14 -8.42
C ARG A 92 6.20 5.28 -8.84
N TYR A 93 6.49 5.37 -10.13
CA TYR A 93 7.32 6.44 -10.66
C TYR A 93 6.67 7.82 -10.39
N ARG A 94 5.39 7.93 -10.68
CA ARG A 94 4.64 9.17 -10.44
C ARG A 94 4.53 9.49 -8.96
N LEU A 95 4.34 8.46 -8.14
CA LEU A 95 4.21 8.60 -6.70
C LEU A 95 5.49 9.18 -6.09
N ARG A 96 6.65 8.70 -6.52
CA ARG A 96 7.93 9.25 -6.07
C ARG A 96 8.01 10.76 -6.32
N LYS A 97 7.52 11.20 -7.46
CA LYS A 97 7.52 12.63 -7.80
C LYS A 97 6.56 13.41 -6.90
N ARG A 98 5.37 12.86 -6.65
CA ARG A 98 4.38 13.53 -5.80
C ARG A 98 4.84 13.61 -4.36
N LEU A 99 5.61 12.63 -3.90
CA LEU A 99 6.19 12.64 -2.56
C LEU A 99 7.51 13.43 -2.51
N GLU A 100 7.94 13.98 -3.62
CA GLU A 100 9.16 14.81 -3.72
C GLU A 100 10.40 14.08 -3.24
N LEU A 101 10.52 12.79 -3.57
CA LEU A 101 11.65 11.98 -3.14
C LEU A 101 12.86 12.20 -4.03
N GLU A 102 14.04 12.26 -3.40
CA GLU A 102 15.31 12.32 -4.11
C GLU A 102 15.54 11.02 -4.89
N GLY A 103 16.39 11.09 -5.94
CA GLY A 103 16.56 10.01 -6.90
C GLY A 103 16.90 8.66 -6.32
N ASP A 104 17.69 8.60 -5.25
CA ASP A 104 18.14 7.35 -4.64
C ASP A 104 17.38 6.98 -3.37
N THR A 105 16.38 7.76 -2.98
CA THR A 105 15.56 7.44 -1.81
C THR A 105 14.67 6.24 -2.11
N ASN A 106 14.71 5.23 -1.26
CA ASN A 106 13.87 4.04 -1.40
C ASN A 106 12.44 4.37 -0.99
N LEU A 107 11.50 4.14 -1.91
CA LEU A 107 10.10 4.48 -1.68
C LEU A 107 9.48 3.70 -0.52
N VAL A 108 9.76 2.40 -0.44
CA VAL A 108 9.20 1.57 0.63
C VAL A 108 9.75 2.01 1.98
N ASP A 109 11.07 2.24 2.06
CA ASP A 109 11.69 2.72 3.29
C ASP A 109 11.11 4.05 3.72
N PHE A 110 10.90 4.96 2.78
CA PHE A 110 10.30 6.25 3.08
C PHE A 110 8.91 6.06 3.73
N LEU A 111 8.09 5.20 3.14
CA LEU A 111 6.73 4.97 3.64
C LEU A 111 6.75 4.25 4.99
N MET A 112 7.69 3.34 5.20
CA MET A 112 7.80 2.65 6.48
C MET A 112 8.24 3.56 7.62
N ASN A 113 8.99 4.61 7.29
CA ASN A 113 9.48 5.57 8.29
C ASN A 113 8.61 6.81 8.40
N PHE A 114 7.60 6.90 7.57
CA PHE A 114 6.70 8.04 7.60
C PHE A 114 5.88 8.05 8.88
#